data_7c41e4f9e91207da196b5ca5b8a62e2e
#
_entry.id   7c41e4f9e91207da196b5ca5b8a62e2e
#
_cell.length_a   1.000
_cell.length_b   1.000
_cell.length_c   1.000
_cell.angle_alpha   90.00
_cell.angle_beta   90.00
_cell.angle_gamma   90.00
#
_symmetry.space_group_name_H-M   'P 1'
#
loop_
_entity.id
_entity.type
_entity.pdbx_description
1 polymer ?
#
loop_
_entity_poly.entity_id
_entity_poly.type
_entity_poly.pdbx_seq_one_letter_code
_entity_poly.pdbx_strand_id
1 'polypeptide(L)'
;MHLSSLLKQDFENIYNASSEWEKLNGRTLLITGANGFIASYLINFLLYIKSYKKIDLDIIAVARTKGKVLGALCMKDWSEQIIIIEQDVCSPLNYSGDVDYILHMASNACPVKFKSDPVGTSLPNIIGTHHLLEFARLKKAEEFIFFSTTGVYGHNPAESYPLTESSFGSLDPTIVGSCYLESKRMGKFMHQPLHEI
;
A
#
# COMPACT_ATOMS: atom_id res chain seq x y z
N MET A 1 20.24 -3.86 18.39
CA MET A 1 20.06 -2.45 17.96
C MET A 1 18.82 -1.95 18.67
N HIS A 2 18.79 -0.77 19.25
CA HIS A 2 17.60 -0.26 19.93
C HIS A 2 16.84 0.68 18.99
N LEU A 3 15.51 0.64 19.05
CA LEU A 3 14.65 1.61 18.38
C LEU A 3 15.01 3.02 18.86
N SER A 4 15.16 3.98 17.96
CA SER A 4 15.48 5.36 18.36
C SER A 4 14.36 5.94 19.25
N SER A 5 14.72 6.81 20.19
CA SER A 5 13.75 7.43 21.09
C SER A 5 12.66 8.19 20.35
N LEU A 6 13.03 8.86 19.26
CA LEU A 6 12.09 9.60 18.39
C LEU A 6 11.06 8.67 17.73
N LEU A 7 11.52 7.59 17.09
CA LEU A 7 10.61 6.62 16.45
C LEU A 7 9.71 5.93 17.48
N LYS A 8 10.27 5.60 18.65
CA LYS A 8 9.46 5.00 19.73
C LYS A 8 8.35 5.95 20.18
N GLN A 9 8.68 7.21 20.39
CA GLN A 9 7.67 8.22 20.78
C GLN A 9 6.60 8.38 19.70
N ASP A 10 6.99 8.39 18.44
CA ASP A 10 6.07 8.54 17.32
C ASP A 10 5.14 7.33 17.20
N PHE A 11 5.66 6.12 17.32
CA PHE A 11 4.85 4.90 17.34
C PHE A 11 3.90 4.85 18.55
N GLU A 12 4.34 5.32 19.73
CA GLU A 12 3.45 5.45 20.88
C GLU A 12 2.32 6.45 20.61
N ASN A 13 2.61 7.58 20.00
CA ASN A 13 1.61 8.57 19.65
C ASN A 13 0.57 8.00 18.68
N ILE A 14 1.01 7.26 17.64
CA ILE A 14 0.12 6.58 16.68
C ILE A 14 -0.72 5.53 17.40
N TYR A 15 -0.11 4.70 18.24
CA TYR A 15 -0.83 3.67 18.99
C TYR A 15 -1.91 4.26 19.89
N ASN A 16 -1.58 5.33 20.61
CA ASN A 16 -2.51 5.99 21.54
C ASN A 16 -3.61 6.81 20.83
N ALA A 17 -3.46 7.09 19.52
CA ALA A 17 -4.47 7.80 18.74
C ALA A 17 -5.71 6.94 18.40
N SER A 18 -5.63 5.62 18.57
CA SER A 18 -6.75 4.71 18.32
C SER A 18 -6.75 3.55 19.33
N SER A 19 -7.93 3.09 19.72
CA SER A 19 -8.15 1.87 20.52
C SER A 19 -8.42 0.62 19.67
N GLU A 20 -8.44 0.76 18.33
CA GLU A 20 -8.93 -0.28 17.42
C GLU A 20 -7.86 -1.32 17.04
N TRP A 21 -6.62 -1.15 17.51
CA TRP A 21 -5.50 -2.03 17.15
C TRP A 21 -5.72 -3.50 17.55
N GLU A 22 -6.51 -3.75 18.59
CA GLU A 22 -6.89 -5.10 19.04
C GLU A 22 -7.66 -5.89 17.97
N LYS A 23 -8.32 -5.21 17.04
CA LYS A 23 -8.98 -5.85 15.88
C LYS A 23 -8.00 -6.56 14.94
N LEU A 24 -6.72 -6.24 15.03
CA LEU A 24 -5.67 -6.90 14.24
C LEU A 24 -5.19 -8.22 14.87
N ASN A 25 -5.65 -8.57 16.07
CA ASN A 25 -5.28 -9.85 16.70
C ASN A 25 -5.71 -11.04 15.84
N GLY A 26 -4.77 -11.95 15.57
CA GLY A 26 -4.96 -13.13 14.73
C GLY A 26 -5.10 -12.83 13.24
N ARG A 27 -4.79 -11.61 12.78
CA ARG A 27 -4.95 -11.18 11.39
C ARG A 27 -3.65 -11.20 10.61
N THR A 28 -3.77 -11.47 9.32
CA THR A 28 -2.67 -11.45 8.35
C THR A 28 -2.83 -10.26 7.40
N LEU A 29 -1.84 -9.36 7.40
CA LEU A 29 -1.80 -8.17 6.56
C LEU A 29 -0.79 -8.34 5.43
N LEU A 30 -1.22 -8.22 4.17
CA LEU A 30 -0.35 -8.20 3.00
C LEU A 30 -0.16 -6.78 2.52
N ILE A 31 1.11 -6.33 2.45
CA ILE A 31 1.48 -4.97 2.09
C ILE A 31 2.41 -4.99 0.87
N THR A 32 1.96 -4.42 -0.25
CA THR A 32 2.78 -4.31 -1.45
C THR A 32 3.54 -3.00 -1.51
N GLY A 33 4.65 -2.97 -2.28
CA GLY A 33 5.53 -1.81 -2.28
C GLY A 33 6.25 -1.60 -0.95
N ALA A 34 6.49 -2.68 -0.22
CA ALA A 34 6.94 -2.74 1.17
C ALA A 34 8.23 -1.98 1.49
N ASN A 35 9.07 -1.71 0.48
CA ASN A 35 10.27 -0.89 0.63
C ASN A 35 10.05 0.60 0.30
N GLY A 36 8.81 1.01 -0.01
CA GLY A 36 8.44 2.42 -0.21
C GLY A 36 8.40 3.18 1.12
N PHE A 37 8.50 4.52 1.07
CA PHE A 37 8.59 5.36 2.28
C PHE A 37 7.43 5.13 3.26
N ILE A 38 6.18 5.24 2.80
CA ILE A 38 5.00 5.08 3.66
C ILE A 38 4.84 3.61 4.08
N ALA A 39 5.00 2.65 3.14
CA ALA A 39 4.82 1.23 3.42
C ALA A 39 5.84 0.71 4.44
N SER A 40 7.12 1.08 4.30
CA SER A 40 8.15 0.67 5.26
C SER A 40 7.91 1.26 6.66
N TYR A 41 7.44 2.50 6.75
CA TYR A 41 7.07 3.12 8.01
C TYR A 41 5.91 2.38 8.69
N LEU A 42 4.85 2.08 7.94
CA LEU A 42 3.71 1.30 8.43
C LEU A 42 4.13 -0.10 8.89
N ILE A 43 4.96 -0.81 8.11
CA ILE A 43 5.49 -2.13 8.49
C ILE A 43 6.26 -2.05 9.80
N ASN A 44 7.13 -1.05 9.99
CA ASN A 44 7.87 -0.86 11.24
C ASN A 44 6.93 -0.58 12.42
N PHE A 45 5.87 0.20 12.22
CA PHE A 45 4.85 0.44 13.23
C PHE A 45 4.09 -0.85 13.59
N LEU A 46 3.69 -1.66 12.61
CA LEU A 46 3.01 -2.93 12.84
C LEU A 46 3.91 -3.92 13.60
N LEU A 47 5.19 -3.99 13.25
CA LEU A 47 6.18 -4.79 13.99
C LEU A 47 6.40 -4.25 15.41
N TYR A 48 6.32 -2.93 15.59
CA TYR A 48 6.36 -2.32 16.91
C TYR A 48 5.17 -2.77 17.79
N ILE A 49 3.94 -2.70 17.30
CA ILE A 49 2.77 -3.12 18.09
C ILE A 49 2.76 -4.62 18.33
N LYS A 50 3.21 -5.42 17.36
CA LYS A 50 3.44 -6.87 17.55
C LYS A 50 4.41 -7.14 18.68
N SER A 51 5.57 -6.49 18.66
CA SER A 51 6.66 -6.75 19.63
C SER A 51 6.39 -6.16 21.02
N TYR A 52 5.92 -4.91 21.10
CA TYR A 52 5.84 -4.15 22.35
C TYR A 52 4.43 -4.06 22.94
N LYS A 53 3.39 -4.15 22.12
CA LYS A 53 1.98 -4.11 22.57
C LYS A 53 1.32 -5.49 22.60
N LYS A 54 2.03 -6.50 22.11
CA LYS A 54 1.57 -7.91 22.09
C LYS A 54 0.34 -8.14 21.24
N ILE A 55 0.13 -7.32 20.23
CA ILE A 55 -0.89 -7.54 19.20
C ILE A 55 -0.39 -8.69 18.32
N ASP A 56 -1.08 -9.81 18.33
CA ASP A 56 -0.73 -10.96 17.50
C ASP A 56 -1.21 -10.74 16.06
N LEU A 57 -0.30 -10.51 15.14
CA LEU A 57 -0.61 -10.30 13.73
C LEU A 57 0.52 -10.80 12.84
N ASP A 58 0.19 -11.23 11.64
CA ASP A 58 1.16 -11.62 10.64
C ASP A 58 1.29 -10.56 9.55
N ILE A 59 2.53 -10.32 9.13
CA ILE A 59 2.85 -9.29 8.13
C ILE A 59 3.53 -9.96 6.94
N ILE A 60 2.94 -9.76 5.75
CA ILE A 60 3.49 -10.19 4.45
C ILE A 60 3.89 -8.95 3.67
N ALA A 61 5.18 -8.78 3.46
CA ALA A 61 5.77 -7.68 2.70
C ALA A 61 6.09 -8.11 1.27
N VAL A 62 5.43 -7.52 0.28
CA VAL A 62 5.68 -7.81 -1.13
C VAL A 62 6.49 -6.67 -1.76
N ALA A 63 7.66 -6.98 -2.31
CA ALA A 63 8.52 -6.02 -2.99
C ALA A 63 9.40 -6.70 -4.04
N ARG A 64 9.86 -5.95 -5.02
CA ARG A 64 10.76 -6.44 -6.09
C ARG A 64 12.17 -6.80 -5.60
N THR A 65 12.56 -6.41 -4.40
CA THR A 65 13.89 -6.65 -3.84
C THR A 65 13.80 -6.84 -2.33
N LYS A 66 13.97 -8.07 -1.87
CA LYS A 66 13.96 -8.46 -0.45
C LYS A 66 14.97 -7.66 0.39
N GLY A 67 16.19 -7.48 -0.13
CA GLY A 67 17.24 -6.74 0.58
C GLY A 67 16.87 -5.29 0.90
N LYS A 68 16.05 -4.63 0.07
CA LYS A 68 15.56 -3.26 0.33
C LYS A 68 14.51 -3.24 1.45
N VAL A 69 13.67 -4.27 1.56
CA VAL A 69 12.72 -4.38 2.68
C VAL A 69 13.49 -4.58 3.98
N LEU A 70 14.43 -5.52 4.01
CA LEU A 70 15.28 -5.76 5.19
C LEU A 70 16.07 -4.53 5.60
N GLY A 71 16.61 -3.77 4.62
CA GLY A 71 17.33 -2.52 4.88
C GLY A 71 16.44 -1.38 5.42
N ALA A 72 15.13 -1.47 5.26
CA ALA A 72 14.17 -0.48 5.75
C ALA A 72 13.62 -0.80 7.15
N LEU A 73 13.93 -1.99 7.70
CA LEU A 73 13.54 -2.36 9.06
C LEU A 73 14.37 -1.60 10.10
N CYS A 74 13.69 -1.00 11.07
CA CYS A 74 14.33 -0.25 12.16
C CYS A 74 15.08 -1.15 13.16
N MET A 75 14.69 -2.43 13.26
CA MET A 75 15.28 -3.42 14.13
C MET A 75 15.64 -4.67 13.31
N LYS A 76 16.86 -5.21 13.52
CA LYS A 76 17.32 -6.38 12.75
C LYS A 76 16.54 -7.66 13.08
N ASP A 77 16.19 -7.86 14.33
CA ASP A 77 15.42 -8.99 14.84
C ASP A 77 13.97 -9.03 14.31
N TRP A 78 13.48 -7.92 13.80
CA TRP A 78 12.17 -7.87 13.14
C TRP A 78 12.13 -8.61 11.79
N SER A 79 13.30 -8.89 11.19
CA SER A 79 13.37 -9.71 9.96
C SER A 79 12.82 -11.14 10.14
N GLU A 80 12.78 -11.66 11.36
CA GLU A 80 12.23 -12.98 11.69
C GLU A 80 10.71 -12.94 11.95
N GLN A 81 10.15 -11.75 12.08
CA GLN A 81 8.73 -11.52 12.41
C GLN A 81 7.88 -11.14 11.19
N ILE A 82 8.47 -11.15 9.99
CA ILE A 82 7.83 -10.74 8.76
C ILE A 82 8.10 -11.73 7.62
N ILE A 83 7.06 -12.06 6.85
CA ILE A 83 7.20 -12.83 5.62
C ILE A 83 7.51 -11.86 4.48
N ILE A 84 8.62 -12.09 3.77
CA ILE A 84 8.98 -11.24 2.62
C ILE A 84 8.86 -12.05 1.34
N ILE A 85 7.97 -11.60 0.44
CA ILE A 85 7.81 -12.13 -0.90
C ILE A 85 8.51 -11.22 -1.89
N GLU A 86 9.59 -11.73 -2.52
CA GLU A 86 10.30 -11.00 -3.57
C GLU A 86 9.62 -11.22 -4.91
N GLN A 87 8.74 -10.30 -5.30
CA GLN A 87 7.94 -10.40 -6.50
C GLN A 87 7.51 -9.01 -7.02
N ASP A 88 7.33 -8.89 -8.34
CA ASP A 88 6.64 -7.77 -8.94
C ASP A 88 5.12 -8.01 -8.90
N VAL A 89 4.35 -6.99 -8.48
CA VAL A 89 2.88 -7.05 -8.40
C VAL A 89 2.22 -7.21 -9.78
N CYS A 90 2.94 -6.90 -10.85
CA CYS A 90 2.47 -7.12 -12.23
C CYS A 90 2.43 -8.60 -12.63
N SER A 91 2.84 -9.50 -11.75
CA SER A 91 2.65 -10.96 -11.89
C SER A 91 1.68 -11.46 -10.84
N PRO A 92 0.88 -12.52 -11.13
CA PRO A 92 -0.03 -13.12 -10.15
C PRO A 92 0.71 -13.51 -8.88
N LEU A 93 0.18 -13.11 -7.72
CA LEU A 93 0.82 -13.42 -6.44
C LEU A 93 0.63 -14.89 -6.08
N ASN A 94 1.73 -15.56 -5.76
CA ASN A 94 1.73 -16.96 -5.33
C ASN A 94 2.06 -17.06 -3.83
N TYR A 95 1.02 -17.13 -3.01
CA TYR A 95 1.12 -17.35 -1.57
C TYR A 95 -0.05 -18.22 -1.10
N SER A 96 0.26 -19.33 -0.40
CA SER A 96 -0.73 -20.34 -0.01
C SER A 96 -1.44 -20.05 1.31
N GLY A 97 -0.82 -19.29 2.23
CA GLY A 97 -1.40 -18.95 3.54
C GLY A 97 -2.62 -18.03 3.44
N ASP A 98 -3.28 -17.83 4.56
CA ASP A 98 -4.43 -16.93 4.67
C ASP A 98 -4.00 -15.46 4.64
N VAL A 99 -4.90 -14.59 4.18
CA VAL A 99 -4.69 -13.13 4.13
C VAL A 99 -6.03 -12.46 4.41
N ASP A 100 -6.10 -11.69 5.48
CA ASP A 100 -7.31 -10.96 5.86
C ASP A 100 -7.38 -9.57 5.23
N TYR A 101 -6.25 -8.85 5.22
CA TYR A 101 -6.20 -7.46 4.74
C TYR A 101 -5.11 -7.28 3.69
N ILE A 102 -5.42 -6.58 2.61
CA ILE A 102 -4.46 -6.27 1.55
C ILE A 102 -4.32 -4.76 1.40
N LEU A 103 -3.09 -4.25 1.57
CA LEU A 103 -2.75 -2.86 1.36
C LEU A 103 -1.92 -2.73 0.08
N HIS A 104 -2.57 -2.29 -1.00
CA HIS A 104 -1.88 -2.10 -2.28
C HIS A 104 -1.22 -0.73 -2.34
N MET A 105 0.07 -0.69 -1.95
CA MET A 105 0.90 0.52 -1.89
C MET A 105 1.97 0.55 -2.99
N ALA A 106 2.13 -0.53 -3.77
CA ALA A 106 3.09 -0.59 -4.86
C ALA A 106 2.68 0.35 -6.00
N SER A 107 3.54 1.32 -6.29
CA SER A 107 3.35 2.27 -7.38
C SER A 107 4.66 3.02 -7.68
N ASN A 108 4.88 3.42 -8.92
CA ASN A 108 5.98 4.30 -9.32
C ASN A 108 5.53 5.78 -9.23
N ALA A 109 5.39 6.31 -8.02
CA ALA A 109 4.91 7.69 -7.78
C ALA A 109 6.02 8.77 -7.96
N CYS A 110 6.96 8.55 -8.88
CA CYS A 110 8.06 9.48 -9.16
C CYS A 110 7.78 10.29 -10.43
N PRO A 111 7.63 11.63 -10.36
CA PRO A 111 7.30 12.47 -11.52
C PRO A 111 8.25 12.34 -12.71
N VAL A 112 9.54 12.10 -12.46
CA VAL A 112 10.52 11.87 -13.51
C VAL A 112 10.18 10.59 -14.30
N LYS A 113 9.70 9.55 -13.62
CA LYS A 113 9.29 8.28 -14.23
C LYS A 113 8.02 8.41 -15.07
N PHE A 114 7.12 9.32 -14.76
CA PHE A 114 5.89 9.50 -15.55
C PHE A 114 6.20 9.81 -17.02
N LYS A 115 7.30 10.52 -17.29
CA LYS A 115 7.72 10.87 -18.66
C LYS A 115 8.69 9.85 -19.26
N SER A 116 9.64 9.33 -18.46
CA SER A 116 10.70 8.43 -18.97
C SER A 116 10.28 6.98 -19.09
N ASP A 117 9.26 6.56 -18.33
CA ASP A 117 8.73 5.20 -18.30
C ASP A 117 7.23 5.19 -17.95
N PRO A 118 6.37 5.69 -18.86
CA PRO A 118 4.92 5.78 -18.61
C PRO A 118 4.28 4.40 -18.48
N VAL A 119 4.73 3.40 -19.21
CA VAL A 119 4.22 2.02 -19.11
C VAL A 119 4.55 1.42 -17.77
N GLY A 120 5.82 1.42 -17.35
CA GLY A 120 6.25 0.91 -16.05
C GLY A 120 5.68 1.70 -14.87
N THR A 121 5.21 2.95 -15.10
CA THR A 121 4.47 3.74 -14.12
C THR A 121 3.03 3.24 -13.99
N SER A 122 2.37 2.91 -15.09
CA SER A 122 0.95 2.53 -15.13
C SER A 122 0.69 1.08 -14.70
N LEU A 123 1.57 0.16 -15.10
CA LEU A 123 1.35 -1.28 -14.92
C LEU A 123 1.09 -1.70 -13.45
N PRO A 124 1.85 -1.24 -12.44
CA PRO A 124 1.55 -1.60 -11.05
C PRO A 124 0.15 -1.16 -10.61
N ASN A 125 -0.34 -0.02 -11.10
CA ASN A 125 -1.64 0.54 -10.73
C ASN A 125 -2.82 -0.15 -11.44
N ILE A 126 -2.60 -0.78 -12.60
CA ILE A 126 -3.64 -1.45 -13.40
C ILE A 126 -3.50 -2.97 -13.26
N ILE A 127 -2.44 -3.54 -13.77
CA ILE A 127 -2.21 -5.00 -13.78
C ILE A 127 -1.93 -5.51 -12.36
N GLY A 128 -1.12 -4.76 -11.59
CA GLY A 128 -0.88 -5.08 -10.20
C GLY A 128 -2.16 -5.08 -9.37
N THR A 129 -3.01 -4.06 -9.55
CA THR A 129 -4.32 -3.99 -8.91
C THR A 129 -5.20 -5.18 -9.31
N HIS A 130 -5.29 -5.50 -10.61
CA HIS A 130 -6.05 -6.66 -11.08
C HIS A 130 -5.62 -7.96 -10.41
N HIS A 131 -4.33 -8.28 -10.42
CA HIS A 131 -3.82 -9.51 -9.80
C HIS A 131 -4.08 -9.57 -8.30
N LEU A 132 -3.95 -8.45 -7.61
CA LEU A 132 -4.19 -8.39 -6.16
C LEU A 132 -5.68 -8.48 -5.82
N LEU A 133 -6.58 -7.94 -6.65
CA LEU A 133 -8.03 -8.09 -6.47
C LEU A 133 -8.47 -9.54 -6.69
N GLU A 134 -7.95 -10.22 -7.74
CA GLU A 134 -8.17 -11.65 -7.93
C GLU A 134 -7.63 -12.49 -6.77
N PHE A 135 -6.44 -12.13 -6.26
CA PHE A 135 -5.87 -12.77 -5.07
C PHE A 135 -6.75 -12.53 -3.83
N ALA A 136 -7.23 -11.31 -3.60
CA ALA A 136 -8.15 -10.98 -2.51
C ALA A 136 -9.43 -11.83 -2.56
N ARG A 137 -10.03 -11.95 -3.75
CA ARG A 137 -11.20 -12.78 -3.98
C ARG A 137 -10.94 -14.26 -3.66
N LEU A 138 -9.82 -14.82 -4.13
CA LEU A 138 -9.44 -16.22 -3.89
C LEU A 138 -9.18 -16.48 -2.40
N LYS A 139 -8.58 -15.52 -1.69
CA LYS A 139 -8.30 -15.61 -0.25
C LYS A 139 -9.50 -15.27 0.61
N LYS A 140 -10.57 -14.72 0.04
CA LYS A 140 -11.71 -14.15 0.77
C LYS A 140 -11.25 -13.08 1.78
N ALA A 141 -10.31 -12.24 1.34
CA ALA A 141 -9.81 -11.15 2.18
C ALA A 141 -10.97 -10.25 2.63
N GLU A 142 -10.96 -9.84 3.89
CA GLU A 142 -12.02 -9.01 4.48
C GLU A 142 -11.98 -7.58 3.92
N GLU A 143 -10.76 -7.05 3.70
CA GLU A 143 -10.59 -5.69 3.20
C GLU A 143 -9.44 -5.58 2.19
N PHE A 144 -9.65 -4.73 1.19
CA PHE A 144 -8.63 -4.32 0.23
C PHE A 144 -8.49 -2.81 0.23
N ILE A 145 -7.32 -2.28 0.59
CA ILE A 145 -7.05 -0.85 0.64
C ILE A 145 -6.15 -0.45 -0.54
N PHE A 146 -6.70 0.33 -1.47
CA PHE A 146 -5.94 0.88 -2.60
C PHE A 146 -5.40 2.28 -2.28
N PHE A 147 -4.09 2.44 -2.28
CA PHE A 147 -3.45 3.73 -2.07
C PHE A 147 -3.54 4.59 -3.33
N SER A 148 -4.51 5.49 -3.34
CA SER A 148 -4.80 6.40 -4.43
C SER A 148 -3.95 7.69 -4.33
N THR A 149 -4.36 8.76 -4.97
CA THR A 149 -3.73 10.09 -4.99
C THR A 149 -4.80 11.16 -5.21
N THR A 150 -4.56 12.37 -4.69
CA THR A 150 -5.42 13.54 -4.95
C THR A 150 -5.49 13.88 -6.44
N GLY A 151 -4.46 13.51 -7.21
CA GLY A 151 -4.43 13.73 -8.66
C GLY A 151 -5.51 12.99 -9.45
N VAL A 152 -6.22 11.99 -8.85
CA VAL A 152 -7.37 11.33 -9.50
C VAL A 152 -8.53 12.27 -9.72
N TYR A 153 -8.61 13.37 -8.99
CA TYR A 153 -9.62 14.41 -9.18
C TYR A 153 -9.37 15.27 -10.42
N GLY A 154 -8.18 15.24 -11.02
CA GLY A 154 -7.83 16.00 -12.23
C GLY A 154 -7.84 17.51 -12.01
N HIS A 155 -7.95 18.25 -13.12
CA HIS A 155 -8.07 19.71 -13.11
C HIS A 155 -9.50 20.14 -12.86
N ASN A 156 -9.71 20.90 -11.82
CA ASN A 156 -10.99 21.47 -11.42
C ASN A 156 -10.91 23.01 -11.46
N PRO A 157 -12.03 23.72 -11.69
CA PRO A 157 -12.10 25.17 -11.54
C PRO A 157 -11.69 25.62 -10.13
N ALA A 158 -11.14 26.83 -10.02
CA ALA A 158 -10.64 27.37 -8.74
C ALA A 158 -11.71 27.42 -7.64
N GLU A 159 -12.96 27.67 -8.01
CA GLU A 159 -14.11 27.71 -7.11
C GLU A 159 -14.52 26.35 -6.55
N SER A 160 -13.98 25.24 -7.12
CA SER A 160 -14.26 23.88 -6.64
C SER A 160 -13.38 23.46 -5.45
N TYR A 161 -12.44 24.31 -5.00
CA TYR A 161 -11.57 23.97 -3.87
C TYR A 161 -12.16 24.43 -2.53
N PRO A 162 -12.02 23.62 -1.46
CA PRO A 162 -11.34 22.32 -1.39
C PRO A 162 -12.10 21.23 -2.14
N LEU A 163 -11.38 20.33 -2.82
CA LEU A 163 -11.97 19.19 -3.54
C LEU A 163 -12.62 18.19 -2.58
N THR A 164 -13.69 17.57 -3.04
CA THR A 164 -14.41 16.49 -2.35
C THR A 164 -14.41 15.22 -3.20
N GLU A 165 -14.90 14.11 -2.67
CA GLU A 165 -15.01 12.83 -3.40
C GLU A 165 -15.92 12.90 -4.62
N SER A 166 -16.81 13.90 -4.68
CA SER A 166 -17.68 14.18 -5.84
C SER A 166 -17.05 15.08 -6.91
N SER A 167 -15.79 15.46 -6.75
CA SER A 167 -15.09 16.29 -7.73
C SER A 167 -14.62 15.47 -8.94
N PHE A 168 -15.00 15.84 -10.15
CA PHE A 168 -14.71 15.12 -11.41
C PHE A 168 -14.02 16.05 -12.42
N GLY A 169 -12.75 16.37 -12.16
CA GLY A 169 -11.97 17.20 -13.08
C GLY A 169 -11.42 16.41 -14.27
N SER A 170 -10.99 17.15 -15.30
CA SER A 170 -10.40 16.57 -16.50
C SER A 170 -8.94 16.19 -16.32
N LEU A 171 -8.50 15.17 -17.06
CA LEU A 171 -7.09 14.88 -17.33
C LEU A 171 -6.90 14.90 -18.85
N ASP A 172 -5.80 15.50 -19.29
CA ASP A 172 -5.47 15.54 -20.71
C ASP A 172 -4.77 14.22 -21.13
N PRO A 173 -5.41 13.37 -21.96
CA PRO A 173 -4.85 12.09 -22.38
C PRO A 173 -3.67 12.22 -23.34
N THR A 174 -3.44 13.41 -23.89
CA THR A 174 -2.30 13.67 -24.79
C THR A 174 -1.01 13.95 -24.04
N ILE A 175 -1.10 14.25 -22.74
CA ILE A 175 0.05 14.52 -21.89
C ILE A 175 0.57 13.20 -21.30
N VAL A 176 1.79 12.78 -21.68
CA VAL A 176 2.43 11.53 -21.21
C VAL A 176 2.44 11.45 -19.68
N GLY A 177 2.63 12.56 -18.98
CA GLY A 177 2.61 12.62 -17.51
C GLY A 177 1.27 12.26 -16.86
N SER A 178 0.16 12.28 -17.61
CA SER A 178 -1.16 11.86 -17.14
C SER A 178 -1.24 10.34 -16.87
N CYS A 179 -0.29 9.54 -17.38
CA CYS A 179 -0.28 8.09 -17.24
C CYS A 179 -0.40 7.61 -15.77
N TYR A 180 0.27 8.29 -14.83
CA TYR A 180 0.16 7.99 -13.41
C TYR A 180 -1.26 8.24 -12.87
N LEU A 181 -1.81 9.41 -13.17
CA LEU A 181 -3.11 9.83 -12.65
C LEU A 181 -4.25 8.98 -13.23
N GLU A 182 -4.22 8.70 -14.54
CA GLU A 182 -5.19 7.85 -15.22
C GLU A 182 -5.11 6.39 -14.75
N SER A 183 -3.89 5.86 -14.56
CA SER A 183 -3.72 4.51 -14.03
C SER A 183 -4.23 4.40 -12.58
N LYS A 184 -4.07 5.45 -11.77
CA LYS A 184 -4.64 5.51 -10.41
C LYS A 184 -6.18 5.63 -10.43
N ARG A 185 -6.75 6.37 -11.39
CA ARG A 185 -8.22 6.39 -11.60
C ARG A 185 -8.75 5.00 -11.93
N MET A 186 -8.10 4.30 -12.87
CA MET A 186 -8.47 2.93 -13.22
C MET A 186 -8.39 1.99 -12.02
N GLY A 187 -7.30 2.02 -11.25
CA GLY A 187 -7.15 1.21 -10.04
C GLY A 187 -8.26 1.48 -9.01
N LYS A 188 -8.62 2.76 -8.81
CA LYS A 188 -9.75 3.14 -7.94
C LYS A 188 -11.08 2.58 -8.45
N PHE A 189 -11.33 2.66 -9.76
CA PHE A 189 -12.54 2.10 -10.37
C PHE A 189 -12.62 0.58 -10.21
N MET A 190 -11.53 -0.13 -10.45
CA MET A 190 -11.46 -1.60 -10.34
C MET A 190 -11.72 -2.09 -8.90
N HIS A 191 -11.36 -1.29 -7.89
CA HIS A 191 -11.55 -1.63 -6.48
C HIS A 191 -13.01 -1.48 -6.00
N GLN A 192 -13.80 -0.58 -6.60
CA GLN A 192 -15.17 -0.30 -6.15
C GLN A 192 -16.11 -1.51 -6.06
N PRO A 193 -16.09 -2.47 -7.01
CA PRO A 193 -17.03 -3.60 -6.99
C PRO A 193 -16.81 -4.63 -5.87
N LEU A 194 -15.69 -4.62 -5.16
CA LEU A 194 -15.42 -5.61 -4.10
C LEU A 194 -16.33 -5.46 -2.88
N HIS A 195 -16.92 -4.28 -2.67
CA HIS A 195 -17.84 -4.04 -1.57
C HIS A 195 -19.31 -4.40 -1.92
N GLU A 196 -19.58 -4.77 -3.17
CA GLU A 196 -20.93 -5.11 -3.66
C GLU A 196 -21.09 -6.61 -4.03
N ILE A 197 -20.05 -7.42 -3.88
CA ILE A 197 -20.01 -8.85 -4.14
C ILE A 197 -19.91 -9.66 -2.85
#